data_a5c8a06b55bd3701916c8eabb60c80da
#
_entry.id   a5c8a06b55bd3701916c8eabb60c80da
#
_cell.length_a   1.000
_cell.length_b   1.000
_cell.length_c   1.000
_cell.angle_alpha   90.00
_cell.angle_beta   90.00
_cell.angle_gamma   90.00
#
_symmetry.space_group_name_H-M   'P 1'
#
loop_
_entity.id
_entity.type
_entity.pdbx_description
1 polymer ?
#
loop_
_entity_poly.entity_id
_entity_poly.type
_entity_poly.pdbx_seq_one_letter_code
_entity_poly.pdbx_strand_id
1 'polypeptide(L)'
;MTRSETIPHSDIGLRRDGAGDRAIVFMHGFLDDKDVWNPVIAELTASEFEIVRLDLAGFGERSAATGPFTFDRFAADLSAVVDAVDKPFVLVGHSMAAPIVELVAAGRPDRALGLLLVSPIPMGGTRLPDEAFESFRSLGELGAAEYRTFRRQVAPLAPEAELERLVAVGANFRAEVVRSVADVWNDGYPAGERPSGFAGPVLVVRGADDPLLTAEIVAARVAERFDPARTTVTAIEKSGHWPHLERPSAVAAAMNRFLADNLATRATSSVAKNG
;
A
#
# COMPACT_ATOMS: atom_id res chain seq x y z
N MET A 1 -9.50 22.10 21.08
CA MET A 1 -8.55 22.41 20.01
C MET A 1 -7.25 21.71 20.35
N THR A 2 -7.10 20.45 19.96
CA THR A 2 -5.86 19.69 20.11
C THR A 2 -4.92 20.12 19.00
N ARG A 3 -3.75 20.64 19.37
CA ARG A 3 -2.67 20.93 18.42
C ARG A 3 -2.25 19.62 17.76
N SER A 4 -2.37 19.54 16.43
CA SER A 4 -1.72 18.51 15.64
C SER A 4 -0.21 18.73 15.78
N GLU A 5 0.46 17.84 16.51
CA GLU A 5 1.92 17.81 16.54
C GLU A 5 2.38 17.34 15.16
N THR A 6 3.00 18.23 14.41
CA THR A 6 3.63 17.91 13.13
C THR A 6 4.82 17.00 13.41
N ILE A 7 4.75 15.74 13.00
CA ILE A 7 5.86 14.79 13.14
C ILE A 7 7.03 15.29 12.27
N PRO A 8 8.23 15.50 12.81
CA PRO A 8 9.39 15.87 12.01
C PRO A 8 9.64 14.83 10.91
N HIS A 9 9.94 15.25 9.68
CA HIS A 9 10.19 14.37 8.54
C HIS A 9 11.29 13.32 8.79
N SER A 10 12.24 13.61 9.65
CA SER A 10 13.29 12.69 10.11
C SER A 10 12.77 11.41 10.79
N ASP A 11 11.52 11.44 11.29
CA ASP A 11 10.98 10.34 12.10
C ASP A 11 10.06 9.40 11.26
N ILE A 12 9.89 9.65 9.96
CA ILE A 12 8.96 8.88 9.11
C ILE A 12 9.65 7.76 8.29
N GLY A 13 10.94 7.49 8.48
CA GLY A 13 11.64 6.43 7.71
C GLY A 13 11.46 6.62 6.20
N LEU A 14 11.68 7.84 5.71
CA LEU A 14 11.36 8.28 4.35
C LEU A 14 12.56 8.10 3.41
N ARG A 15 12.31 7.54 2.22
CA ARG A 15 13.26 7.55 1.11
C ARG A 15 12.66 8.25 -0.11
N ARG A 16 13.46 9.12 -0.73
CA ARG A 16 13.08 9.88 -1.93
C ARG A 16 14.13 9.66 -3.01
N ASP A 17 13.70 9.32 -4.21
CA ASP A 17 14.55 9.08 -5.38
C ASP A 17 13.97 9.83 -6.60
N GLY A 18 14.83 10.44 -7.41
CA GLY A 18 14.43 11.24 -8.57
C GLY A 18 14.00 12.67 -8.20
N ALA A 19 13.59 13.44 -9.21
CA ALA A 19 13.29 14.87 -9.07
C ALA A 19 12.13 15.33 -9.99
N GLY A 20 11.22 14.45 -10.36
CA GLY A 20 10.05 14.77 -11.17
C GLY A 20 9.13 15.82 -10.55
N ASP A 21 8.29 16.43 -11.33
CA ASP A 21 7.30 17.44 -10.91
C ASP A 21 6.00 16.81 -10.38
N ARG A 22 5.87 15.47 -10.46
CA ARG A 22 4.86 14.64 -9.85
C ARG A 22 5.52 13.58 -8.97
N ALA A 23 4.79 12.97 -8.06
CA ALA A 23 5.33 11.93 -7.19
C ALA A 23 4.53 10.63 -7.28
N ILE A 24 5.20 9.50 -7.09
CA ILE A 24 4.59 8.21 -6.76
C ILE A 24 5.01 7.88 -5.34
N VAL A 25 4.03 7.77 -4.44
CA VAL A 25 4.26 7.49 -3.02
C VAL A 25 3.83 6.08 -2.70
N PHE A 26 4.78 5.25 -2.27
CA PHE A 26 4.59 3.85 -1.96
C PHE A 26 4.49 3.61 -0.47
N MET A 27 3.48 2.86 -0.06
CA MET A 27 3.25 2.44 1.31
C MET A 27 3.14 0.92 1.39
N HIS A 28 3.97 0.30 2.22
CA HIS A 28 4.01 -1.16 2.38
C HIS A 28 2.85 -1.68 3.23
N GLY A 29 2.63 -2.99 3.18
CA GLY A 29 1.60 -3.68 3.94
C GLY A 29 2.08 -4.16 5.32
N PHE A 30 1.26 -5.02 5.93
CA PHE A 30 1.56 -5.69 7.18
C PHE A 30 2.83 -6.55 7.06
N LEU A 31 3.71 -6.48 8.06
CA LEU A 31 4.94 -7.26 8.17
C LEU A 31 6.02 -6.97 7.12
N ASP A 32 6.02 -5.77 6.54
CA ASP A 32 7.00 -5.35 5.53
C ASP A 32 7.75 -4.09 5.96
N ASP A 33 8.54 -3.58 5.06
CA ASP A 33 9.19 -2.28 5.10
C ASP A 33 9.10 -1.57 3.74
N LYS A 34 9.55 -0.33 3.66
CA LYS A 34 9.55 0.47 2.42
C LYS A 34 10.31 -0.15 1.26
N ASP A 35 11.29 -1.03 1.55
CA ASP A 35 12.15 -1.63 0.53
C ASP A 35 11.50 -2.82 -0.18
N VAL A 36 10.33 -3.28 0.26
CA VAL A 36 9.51 -4.28 -0.44
C VAL A 36 9.15 -3.85 -1.88
N TRP A 37 9.20 -2.55 -2.16
CA TRP A 37 8.89 -1.97 -3.47
C TRP A 37 10.06 -1.91 -4.45
N ASN A 38 11.30 -2.15 -3.98
CA ASN A 38 12.51 -2.04 -4.80
C ASN A 38 12.44 -2.82 -6.12
N PRO A 39 11.96 -4.09 -6.16
CA PRO A 39 11.89 -4.84 -7.40
C PRO A 39 10.96 -4.22 -8.44
N VAL A 40 9.81 -3.68 -8.03
CA VAL A 40 8.87 -3.00 -8.93
C VAL A 40 9.42 -1.67 -9.39
N ILE A 41 10.01 -0.89 -8.47
CA ILE A 41 10.55 0.44 -8.78
C ILE A 41 11.65 0.35 -9.82
N ALA A 42 12.49 -0.70 -9.78
CA ALA A 42 13.55 -0.92 -10.76
C ALA A 42 13.02 -1.14 -12.20
N GLU A 43 11.76 -1.54 -12.35
CA GLU A 43 11.09 -1.82 -13.62
C GLU A 43 10.13 -0.68 -14.06
N LEU A 44 9.98 0.37 -13.24
CA LEU A 44 9.13 1.50 -13.59
C LEU A 44 9.78 2.40 -14.65
N THR A 45 9.01 2.79 -15.65
CA THR A 45 9.38 3.79 -16.65
C THR A 45 8.73 5.14 -16.34
N ALA A 46 9.00 5.66 -15.15
CA ALA A 46 8.31 6.83 -14.58
C ALA A 46 9.32 7.95 -14.24
N SER A 47 10.21 8.30 -15.20
CA SER A 47 11.28 9.29 -15.00
C SER A 47 10.78 10.70 -14.68
N GLU A 48 9.54 11.02 -15.02
CA GLU A 48 8.87 12.27 -14.70
C GLU A 48 8.30 12.31 -13.27
N PHE A 49 8.44 11.23 -12.51
CA PHE A 49 8.01 11.17 -11.14
C PHE A 49 9.19 11.14 -10.16
N GLU A 50 9.00 11.78 -9.04
CA GLU A 50 9.76 11.51 -7.84
C GLU A 50 9.18 10.26 -7.16
N ILE A 51 10.03 9.30 -6.80
CA ILE A 51 9.64 8.07 -6.10
C ILE A 51 9.83 8.28 -4.60
N VAL A 52 8.77 8.14 -3.85
CA VAL A 52 8.76 8.31 -2.40
C VAL A 52 8.31 7.00 -1.75
N ARG A 53 9.05 6.53 -0.76
CA ARG A 53 8.73 5.33 0.01
C ARG A 53 8.81 5.64 1.49
N LEU A 54 7.90 5.10 2.30
CA LEU A 54 7.89 5.33 3.74
C LEU A 54 7.63 4.04 4.50
N ASP A 55 8.18 3.96 5.72
CA ASP A 55 7.87 2.92 6.67
C ASP A 55 6.65 3.30 7.52
N LEU A 56 5.77 2.34 7.75
CA LEU A 56 4.70 2.45 8.73
C LEU A 56 5.28 2.53 10.16
N ALA A 57 4.64 3.28 11.04
CA ALA A 57 5.01 3.29 12.45
C ALA A 57 4.97 1.85 13.01
N GLY A 58 6.05 1.45 13.67
CA GLY A 58 6.24 0.09 14.19
C GLY A 58 6.99 -0.87 13.27
N PHE A 59 7.31 -0.46 12.02
CA PHE A 59 7.98 -1.28 11.02
C PHE A 59 9.22 -0.58 10.43
N GLY A 60 10.11 -1.35 9.80
CA GLY A 60 11.30 -0.85 9.13
C GLY A 60 12.16 0.05 10.04
N GLU A 61 12.59 1.19 9.54
CA GLU A 61 13.36 2.19 10.31
C GLU A 61 12.55 2.83 11.44
N ARG A 62 11.21 2.66 11.44
CA ARG A 62 10.29 3.13 12.48
C ARG A 62 9.89 2.03 13.46
N SER A 63 10.62 0.92 13.53
CA SER A 63 10.33 -0.21 14.43
C SER A 63 10.23 0.21 15.91
N ALA A 64 10.96 1.24 16.35
CA ALA A 64 10.90 1.79 17.70
C ALA A 64 9.71 2.74 17.97
N ALA A 65 8.93 3.10 16.93
CA ALA A 65 7.81 4.02 17.11
C ALA A 65 6.78 3.47 18.11
N THR A 66 6.20 4.38 18.91
CA THR A 66 5.13 4.04 19.87
C THR A 66 3.75 4.20 19.22
N GLY A 67 2.75 3.49 19.77
CA GLY A 67 1.35 3.62 19.34
C GLY A 67 0.75 5.01 19.60
N PRO A 68 -0.53 5.18 19.29
CA PRO A 68 -1.41 4.13 18.81
C PRO A 68 -1.11 3.71 17.35
N PHE A 69 -1.31 2.42 17.04
CA PHE A 69 -1.22 1.88 15.68
C PHE A 69 -2.64 1.75 15.12
N THR A 70 -3.09 2.75 14.39
CA THR A 70 -4.46 2.85 13.86
C THR A 70 -4.43 3.37 12.42
N PHE A 71 -5.52 3.14 11.68
CA PHE A 71 -5.65 3.73 10.34
C PHE A 71 -5.53 5.26 10.37
N ASP A 72 -6.10 5.94 11.37
CA ASP A 72 -6.00 7.39 11.51
C ASP A 72 -4.56 7.86 11.68
N ARG A 73 -3.77 7.16 12.51
CA ARG A 73 -2.34 7.46 12.68
C ARG A 73 -1.57 7.25 11.39
N PHE A 74 -1.76 6.11 10.71
CA PHE A 74 -1.08 5.83 9.46
C PHE A 74 -1.49 6.80 8.35
N ALA A 75 -2.77 7.18 8.29
CA ALA A 75 -3.25 8.20 7.35
C ALA A 75 -2.69 9.59 7.68
N ALA A 76 -2.51 9.94 8.95
CA ALA A 76 -1.88 11.20 9.36
C ALA A 76 -0.39 11.23 8.96
N ASP A 77 0.35 10.14 9.18
CA ASP A 77 1.75 10.00 8.78
C ASP A 77 1.90 10.16 7.24
N LEU A 78 1.08 9.44 6.45
CA LEU A 78 1.10 9.56 5.00
C LEU A 78 0.67 10.96 4.54
N SER A 79 -0.29 11.57 5.22
CA SER A 79 -0.75 12.94 4.96
C SER A 79 0.40 13.93 5.10
N ALA A 80 1.19 13.84 6.18
CA ALA A 80 2.35 14.68 6.39
C ALA A 80 3.39 14.51 5.27
N VAL A 81 3.60 13.26 4.78
CA VAL A 81 4.51 12.98 3.68
C VAL A 81 4.05 13.65 2.39
N VAL A 82 2.78 13.46 1.97
CA VAL A 82 2.30 14.03 0.70
C VAL A 82 2.21 15.55 0.77
N ASP A 83 1.96 16.12 1.94
CA ASP A 83 1.96 17.58 2.12
C ASP A 83 3.39 18.16 2.01
N ALA A 84 4.38 17.44 2.51
CA ALA A 84 5.79 17.83 2.39
C ALA A 84 6.40 17.58 1.00
N VAL A 85 5.90 16.61 0.26
CA VAL A 85 6.25 16.40 -1.15
C VAL A 85 5.82 17.59 -2.00
N ASP A 86 4.69 18.20 -1.65
CA ASP A 86 4.13 19.42 -2.26
C ASP A 86 4.01 19.37 -3.79
N LYS A 87 3.69 18.18 -4.34
CA LYS A 87 3.48 17.90 -5.77
C LYS A 87 2.18 17.15 -5.96
N PRO A 88 1.59 17.14 -7.17
CA PRO A 88 0.58 16.15 -7.53
C PRO A 88 1.16 14.75 -7.40
N PHE A 89 0.37 13.80 -6.91
CA PHE A 89 0.87 12.47 -6.59
C PHE A 89 -0.07 11.34 -6.96
N VAL A 90 0.51 10.17 -7.14
CA VAL A 90 -0.16 8.87 -7.19
C VAL A 90 0.18 8.12 -5.91
N LEU A 91 -0.80 7.52 -5.25
CA LEU A 91 -0.57 6.68 -4.08
C LEU A 91 -0.61 5.21 -4.45
N VAL A 92 0.36 4.47 -3.92
CA VAL A 92 0.47 3.01 -4.08
C VAL A 92 0.43 2.37 -2.70
N GLY A 93 -0.54 1.49 -2.47
CA GLY A 93 -0.67 0.78 -1.19
C GLY A 93 -0.77 -0.73 -1.38
N HIS A 94 0.00 -1.49 -0.61
CA HIS A 94 -0.09 -2.95 -0.54
C HIS A 94 -0.94 -3.39 0.64
N SER A 95 -1.87 -4.31 0.41
CA SER A 95 -2.63 -5.00 1.45
C SER A 95 -3.31 -4.01 2.42
N MET A 96 -2.94 -3.98 3.70
CA MET A 96 -3.48 -3.05 4.70
C MET A 96 -3.20 -1.57 4.42
N ALA A 97 -2.23 -1.25 3.58
CA ALA A 97 -2.00 0.14 3.17
C ALA A 97 -3.05 0.63 2.16
N ALA A 98 -3.80 -0.23 1.49
CA ALA A 98 -4.82 0.17 0.53
C ALA A 98 -5.91 1.08 1.13
N PRO A 99 -6.54 0.77 2.28
CA PRO A 99 -7.43 1.68 2.98
C PRO A 99 -6.79 3.02 3.35
N ILE A 100 -5.51 3.00 3.75
CA ILE A 100 -4.79 4.20 4.18
C ILE A 100 -4.58 5.16 3.01
N VAL A 101 -4.08 4.64 1.88
CA VAL A 101 -3.86 5.45 0.67
C VAL A 101 -5.18 5.97 0.09
N GLU A 102 -6.27 5.20 0.17
CA GLU A 102 -7.61 5.64 -0.23
C GLU A 102 -8.08 6.83 0.61
N LEU A 103 -7.98 6.74 1.94
CA LEU A 103 -8.38 7.82 2.85
C LEU A 103 -7.61 9.12 2.56
N VAL A 104 -6.31 9.03 2.35
CA VAL A 104 -5.46 10.20 2.08
C VAL A 104 -5.76 10.81 0.71
N ALA A 105 -5.97 9.98 -0.33
CA ALA A 105 -6.32 10.45 -1.67
C ALA A 105 -7.68 11.13 -1.70
N ALA A 106 -8.68 10.56 -1.02
CA ALA A 106 -10.01 11.15 -0.91
C ALA A 106 -10.01 12.53 -0.23
N GLY A 107 -9.10 12.73 0.74
CA GLY A 107 -8.90 14.02 1.40
C GLY A 107 -8.12 15.07 0.58
N ARG A 108 -7.60 14.72 -0.60
CA ARG A 108 -6.77 15.60 -1.45
C ARG A 108 -7.12 15.48 -2.93
N PRO A 109 -8.40 15.72 -3.30
CA PRO A 109 -8.90 15.45 -4.66
C PRO A 109 -8.19 16.28 -5.75
N ASP A 110 -7.67 17.46 -5.40
CA ASP A 110 -6.98 18.34 -6.35
C ASP A 110 -5.54 17.90 -6.66
N ARG A 111 -4.93 17.11 -5.77
CA ARG A 111 -3.53 16.67 -5.86
C ARG A 111 -3.38 15.18 -6.13
N ALA A 112 -4.31 14.35 -5.68
CA ALA A 112 -4.28 12.91 -5.90
C ALA A 112 -4.65 12.59 -7.36
N LEU A 113 -3.67 12.16 -8.14
CA LEU A 113 -3.82 11.87 -9.56
C LEU A 113 -4.39 10.47 -9.83
N GLY A 114 -4.17 9.52 -8.92
CA GLY A 114 -4.62 8.14 -9.04
C GLY A 114 -4.28 7.30 -7.81
N LEU A 115 -4.91 6.14 -7.73
CA LEU A 115 -4.64 5.09 -6.74
C LEU A 115 -4.20 3.80 -7.41
N LEU A 116 -3.17 3.17 -6.85
CA LEU A 116 -2.76 1.82 -7.21
C LEU A 116 -2.82 0.95 -5.94
N LEU A 117 -3.73 -0.01 -5.94
CA LEU A 117 -4.01 -0.87 -4.80
C LEU A 117 -3.52 -2.29 -5.13
N VAL A 118 -2.47 -2.75 -4.45
CA VAL A 118 -1.85 -4.05 -4.69
C VAL A 118 -2.31 -5.03 -3.61
N SER A 119 -2.93 -6.14 -4.00
CA SER A 119 -3.55 -7.12 -3.10
C SER A 119 -4.30 -6.45 -1.93
N PRO A 120 -5.27 -5.55 -2.23
CA PRO A 120 -5.86 -4.66 -1.24
C PRO A 120 -6.79 -5.40 -0.29
N ILE A 121 -6.65 -5.21 1.02
CA ILE A 121 -7.70 -5.60 1.95
C ILE A 121 -8.92 -4.68 1.80
N PRO A 122 -10.13 -5.17 2.13
CA PRO A 122 -11.31 -4.32 2.20
C PRO A 122 -11.17 -3.20 3.24
N MET A 123 -11.64 -2.01 2.93
CA MET A 123 -11.66 -0.87 3.86
C MET A 123 -12.41 -1.21 5.18
N GLY A 124 -13.48 -1.99 5.12
CA GLY A 124 -14.25 -2.45 6.28
C GLY A 124 -13.63 -3.64 7.02
N GLY A 125 -12.36 -3.97 6.74
CA GLY A 125 -11.61 -5.06 7.34
C GLY A 125 -11.86 -6.42 6.70
N THR A 126 -11.00 -7.38 6.98
CA THR A 126 -11.14 -8.75 6.48
C THR A 126 -12.21 -9.53 7.23
N ARG A 127 -12.39 -9.24 8.52
CA ARG A 127 -13.37 -9.87 9.41
C ARG A 127 -13.17 -11.39 9.47
N LEU A 128 -11.92 -11.82 9.57
CA LEU A 128 -11.62 -13.24 9.73
C LEU A 128 -12.22 -13.79 11.04
N PRO A 129 -12.64 -15.05 11.06
CA PRO A 129 -13.03 -15.73 12.29
C PRO A 129 -11.87 -15.76 13.31
N ASP A 130 -12.19 -15.67 14.60
CA ASP A 130 -11.19 -15.53 15.68
C ASP A 130 -10.06 -16.56 15.62
N GLU A 131 -10.39 -17.83 15.36
CA GLU A 131 -9.41 -18.92 15.28
C GLU A 131 -8.41 -18.72 14.13
N ALA A 132 -8.89 -18.35 12.95
CA ALA A 132 -8.03 -18.06 11.80
C ALA A 132 -7.24 -16.76 12.01
N PHE A 133 -7.83 -15.77 12.66
CA PHE A 133 -7.24 -14.47 12.92
C PHE A 133 -6.11 -14.53 13.96
N GLU A 134 -6.21 -15.37 14.99
CA GLU A 134 -5.16 -15.49 16.01
C GLU A 134 -3.81 -15.93 15.42
N SER A 135 -3.84 -16.70 14.33
CA SER A 135 -2.61 -17.06 13.61
C SER A 135 -1.85 -15.84 13.06
N PHE A 136 -2.56 -14.78 12.65
CA PHE A 136 -1.95 -13.52 12.19
C PHE A 136 -1.49 -12.65 13.35
N ARG A 137 -2.23 -12.63 14.45
CA ARG A 137 -1.87 -11.86 15.65
C ARG A 137 -0.58 -12.36 16.31
N SER A 138 -0.31 -13.65 16.22
CA SER A 138 0.87 -14.29 16.81
C SER A 138 2.11 -14.29 15.91
N LEU A 139 2.05 -13.75 14.67
CA LEU A 139 3.18 -13.77 13.73
C LEU A 139 4.45 -13.08 14.26
N GLY A 140 4.31 -12.10 15.14
CA GLY A 140 5.45 -11.44 15.79
C GLY A 140 6.12 -12.27 16.90
N GLU A 141 5.56 -13.43 17.24
CA GLU A 141 6.09 -14.34 18.26
C GLU A 141 6.83 -15.54 17.62
N LEU A 142 6.74 -15.68 16.29
CA LEU A 142 7.32 -16.80 15.55
C LEU A 142 8.85 -16.72 15.49
N GLY A 143 9.49 -17.87 15.58
CA GLY A 143 10.90 -18.00 15.22
C GLY A 143 11.13 -17.84 13.70
N ALA A 144 12.37 -17.55 13.31
CA ALA A 144 12.72 -17.30 11.91
C ALA A 144 12.28 -18.42 10.93
N ALA A 145 12.39 -19.69 11.33
CA ALA A 145 12.01 -20.83 10.50
C ALA A 145 10.49 -20.91 10.28
N GLU A 146 9.70 -20.67 11.32
CA GLU A 146 8.22 -20.66 11.25
C GLU A 146 7.74 -19.46 10.46
N TYR A 147 8.31 -18.28 10.69
CA TYR A 147 8.03 -17.06 9.94
C TYR A 147 8.37 -17.20 8.45
N ARG A 148 9.50 -17.86 8.12
CA ARG A 148 9.85 -18.22 6.75
C ARG A 148 8.80 -19.13 6.11
N THR A 149 8.33 -20.14 6.86
CA THR A 149 7.27 -21.05 6.38
C THR A 149 6.00 -20.28 6.07
N PHE A 150 5.56 -19.41 6.96
CA PHE A 150 4.42 -18.53 6.73
C PHE A 150 4.61 -17.67 5.47
N ARG A 151 5.76 -16.99 5.34
CA ARG A 151 6.05 -16.15 4.16
C ARG A 151 5.99 -16.94 2.86
N ARG A 152 6.51 -18.17 2.84
CA ARG A 152 6.47 -19.04 1.66
C ARG A 152 5.04 -19.48 1.31
N GLN A 153 4.15 -19.62 2.28
CA GLN A 153 2.74 -19.96 2.03
C GLN A 153 1.99 -18.82 1.34
N VAL A 154 2.23 -17.58 1.72
CA VAL A 154 1.50 -16.40 1.22
C VAL A 154 2.17 -15.74 0.02
N ALA A 155 3.46 -16.00 -0.22
CA ALA A 155 4.24 -15.57 -1.37
C ALA A 155 5.04 -16.78 -1.94
N PRO A 156 4.37 -17.76 -2.53
CA PRO A 156 4.97 -19.05 -2.88
C PRO A 156 6.08 -18.95 -3.93
N LEU A 157 6.07 -17.93 -4.77
CA LEU A 157 7.01 -17.72 -5.86
C LEU A 157 7.96 -16.53 -5.62
N ALA A 158 8.00 -15.98 -4.42
CA ALA A 158 8.98 -14.94 -4.08
C ALA A 158 10.41 -15.50 -4.28
N PRO A 159 11.30 -14.73 -4.95
CA PRO A 159 12.70 -15.09 -5.08
C PRO A 159 13.34 -15.35 -3.71
N GLU A 160 14.28 -16.28 -3.65
CA GLU A 160 14.89 -16.70 -2.40
C GLU A 160 15.54 -15.53 -1.65
N ALA A 161 16.23 -14.64 -2.38
CA ALA A 161 16.85 -13.45 -1.79
C ALA A 161 15.83 -12.51 -1.13
N GLU A 162 14.65 -12.35 -1.75
CA GLU A 162 13.56 -11.53 -1.17
C GLU A 162 12.94 -12.21 0.04
N LEU A 163 12.77 -13.54 -0.02
CA LEU A 163 12.27 -14.29 1.13
C LEU A 163 13.21 -14.16 2.34
N GLU A 164 14.53 -14.30 2.13
CA GLU A 164 15.53 -14.10 3.18
C GLU A 164 15.49 -12.67 3.74
N ARG A 165 15.35 -11.67 2.88
CA ARG A 165 15.20 -10.27 3.30
C ARG A 165 13.97 -10.10 4.19
N LEU A 166 12.81 -10.64 3.78
CA LEU A 166 11.57 -10.55 4.55
C LEU A 166 11.68 -11.26 5.91
N VAL A 167 12.39 -12.39 5.96
CA VAL A 167 12.64 -13.09 7.24
C VAL A 167 13.53 -12.25 8.15
N ALA A 168 14.58 -11.63 7.61
CA ALA A 168 15.45 -10.74 8.39
C ALA A 168 14.72 -9.49 8.90
N VAL A 169 13.82 -8.92 8.09
CA VAL A 169 12.95 -7.80 8.51
C VAL A 169 12.01 -8.26 9.63
N GLY A 170 11.41 -9.44 9.48
CA GLY A 170 10.49 -10.04 10.47
C GLY A 170 11.11 -10.26 11.84
N ALA A 171 12.41 -10.56 11.89
CA ALA A 171 13.12 -10.74 13.15
C ALA A 171 13.17 -9.49 14.05
N ASN A 172 12.88 -8.30 13.49
CA ASN A 172 12.86 -7.03 14.21
C ASN A 172 11.46 -6.56 14.60
N PHE A 173 10.42 -7.33 14.33
CA PHE A 173 9.07 -6.94 14.69
C PHE A 173 8.80 -7.18 16.17
N ARG A 174 8.20 -6.20 16.83
CA ARG A 174 7.71 -6.32 18.19
C ARG A 174 6.34 -7.02 18.17
N ALA A 175 6.20 -8.09 18.97
CA ALA A 175 4.97 -8.90 18.99
C ALA A 175 3.71 -8.06 19.28
N GLU A 176 3.81 -7.10 20.21
CA GLU A 176 2.70 -6.21 20.55
C GLU A 176 2.29 -5.28 19.39
N VAL A 177 3.26 -4.87 18.54
CA VAL A 177 2.96 -4.08 17.33
C VAL A 177 2.25 -4.94 16.31
N VAL A 178 2.78 -6.13 16.04
CA VAL A 178 2.17 -7.09 15.10
C VAL A 178 0.73 -7.38 15.49
N ARG A 179 0.48 -7.68 16.77
CA ARG A 179 -0.87 -7.95 17.31
C ARG A 179 -1.80 -6.75 17.13
N SER A 180 -1.36 -5.55 17.52
CA SER A 180 -2.15 -4.33 17.41
C SER A 180 -2.49 -3.98 15.95
N VAL A 181 -1.52 -4.11 15.04
CA VAL A 181 -1.73 -3.82 13.63
C VAL A 181 -2.60 -4.89 12.95
N ALA A 182 -2.49 -6.16 13.39
CA ALA A 182 -3.41 -7.21 12.94
C ALA A 182 -4.86 -6.85 13.30
N ASP A 183 -5.12 -6.41 14.52
CA ASP A 183 -6.46 -5.95 14.94
C ASP A 183 -6.99 -4.84 14.02
N VAL A 184 -6.15 -3.85 13.67
CA VAL A 184 -6.52 -2.71 12.82
C VAL A 184 -7.00 -3.18 11.44
N TRP A 185 -6.23 -4.04 10.75
CA TRP A 185 -6.63 -4.44 9.40
C TRP A 185 -7.76 -5.47 9.39
N ASN A 186 -7.92 -6.26 10.45
CA ASN A 186 -9.05 -7.19 10.56
C ASN A 186 -10.36 -6.48 10.88
N ASP A 187 -10.33 -5.51 11.80
CA ASP A 187 -11.50 -4.72 12.19
C ASP A 187 -11.91 -3.70 11.12
N GLY A 188 -10.94 -3.21 10.35
CA GLY A 188 -11.18 -2.26 9.28
C GLY A 188 -11.51 -0.84 9.76
N TYR A 189 -12.00 -0.03 8.84
CA TYR A 189 -12.33 1.37 9.06
C TYR A 189 -13.81 1.65 8.75
N PRO A 190 -14.51 2.50 9.52
CA PRO A 190 -15.95 2.75 9.34
C PRO A 190 -16.37 3.23 7.95
N ALA A 191 -15.47 3.91 7.21
CA ALA A 191 -15.73 4.31 5.83
C ALA A 191 -15.90 3.12 4.86
N GLY A 192 -15.53 1.89 5.27
CA GLY A 192 -15.65 0.69 4.46
C GLY A 192 -17.08 0.33 4.05
N GLU A 193 -18.08 0.81 4.78
CA GLU A 193 -19.50 0.58 4.50
C GLU A 193 -20.11 1.55 3.47
N ARG A 194 -19.30 2.47 2.94
CA ARG A 194 -19.74 3.49 1.99
C ARG A 194 -18.90 3.46 0.72
N PRO A 195 -19.41 3.98 -0.41
CA PRO A 195 -18.59 4.22 -1.59
C PRO A 195 -17.34 5.05 -1.26
N SER A 196 -16.28 4.85 -2.02
CA SER A 196 -15.04 5.62 -1.87
C SER A 196 -15.29 7.12 -2.10
N GLY A 197 -14.67 7.96 -1.27
CA GLY A 197 -14.64 9.40 -1.51
C GLY A 197 -13.64 9.81 -2.61
N PHE A 198 -12.81 8.90 -3.11
CA PHE A 198 -11.87 9.18 -4.18
C PHE A 198 -12.52 8.99 -5.55
N ALA A 199 -12.59 10.07 -6.34
CA ALA A 199 -13.23 10.08 -7.66
C ALA A 199 -12.26 9.97 -8.85
N GLY A 200 -10.96 9.84 -8.58
CA GLY A 200 -9.93 9.68 -9.62
C GLY A 200 -9.81 8.24 -10.12
N PRO A 201 -8.88 8.00 -11.07
CA PRO A 201 -8.63 6.66 -11.62
C PRO A 201 -8.01 5.72 -10.58
N VAL A 202 -8.42 4.45 -10.62
CA VAL A 202 -7.97 3.40 -9.71
C VAL A 202 -7.49 2.19 -10.48
N LEU A 203 -6.31 1.68 -10.14
CA LEU A 203 -5.82 0.37 -10.54
C LEU A 203 -5.80 -0.55 -9.33
N VAL A 204 -6.51 -1.65 -9.42
CA VAL A 204 -6.43 -2.75 -8.45
C VAL A 204 -5.63 -3.89 -9.08
N VAL A 205 -4.51 -4.24 -8.46
CA VAL A 205 -3.66 -5.37 -8.85
C VAL A 205 -3.80 -6.44 -7.79
N ARG A 206 -4.12 -7.68 -8.18
CA ARG A 206 -4.13 -8.82 -7.27
C ARG A 206 -3.28 -9.97 -7.80
N GLY A 207 -2.75 -10.81 -6.94
CA GLY A 207 -2.23 -12.10 -7.36
C GLY A 207 -3.38 -13.02 -7.79
N ALA A 208 -3.19 -13.78 -8.87
CA ALA A 208 -4.21 -14.73 -9.33
C ALA A 208 -4.41 -15.87 -8.31
N ASP A 209 -3.33 -16.25 -7.64
CA ASP A 209 -3.26 -17.34 -6.67
C ASP A 209 -3.21 -16.83 -5.22
N ASP A 210 -3.66 -15.59 -4.96
CA ASP A 210 -3.68 -15.02 -3.61
C ASP A 210 -4.64 -15.82 -2.70
N PRO A 211 -4.12 -16.50 -1.66
CA PRO A 211 -4.95 -17.33 -0.80
C PRO A 211 -5.81 -16.52 0.18
N LEU A 212 -5.52 -15.22 0.34
CA LEU A 212 -6.18 -14.34 1.32
C LEU A 212 -7.27 -13.48 0.65
N LEU A 213 -7.00 -13.00 -0.58
CA LEU A 213 -7.86 -12.04 -1.29
C LEU A 213 -8.26 -12.59 -2.66
N THR A 214 -9.32 -13.40 -2.67
CA THR A 214 -9.86 -13.98 -3.91
C THR A 214 -10.42 -12.90 -4.85
N ALA A 215 -10.65 -13.28 -6.11
CA ALA A 215 -11.24 -12.38 -7.10
C ALA A 215 -12.59 -11.84 -6.62
N GLU A 216 -13.41 -12.69 -5.99
CA GLU A 216 -14.74 -12.35 -5.49
C GLU A 216 -14.66 -11.34 -4.34
N ILE A 217 -13.73 -11.53 -3.39
CA ILE A 217 -13.52 -10.58 -2.28
C ILE A 217 -13.09 -9.23 -2.82
N VAL A 218 -12.10 -9.21 -3.73
CA VAL A 218 -11.60 -7.97 -4.32
C VAL A 218 -12.69 -7.25 -5.13
N ALA A 219 -13.47 -7.97 -5.92
CA ALA A 219 -14.58 -7.39 -6.67
C ALA A 219 -15.63 -6.78 -5.75
N ALA A 220 -16.21 -7.60 -4.85
CA ALA A 220 -17.36 -7.22 -4.04
C ALA A 220 -17.04 -6.26 -2.87
N ARG A 221 -15.82 -6.27 -2.36
CA ARG A 221 -15.49 -5.52 -1.15
C ARG A 221 -14.46 -4.41 -1.33
N VAL A 222 -13.82 -4.37 -2.50
CA VAL A 222 -12.83 -3.34 -2.84
C VAL A 222 -13.26 -2.58 -4.08
N ALA A 223 -13.36 -3.24 -5.26
CA ALA A 223 -13.59 -2.57 -6.54
C ALA A 223 -14.96 -1.91 -6.61
N GLU A 224 -16.02 -2.53 -6.09
CA GLU A 224 -17.38 -1.98 -6.06
C GLU A 224 -17.51 -0.64 -5.28
N ARG A 225 -16.52 -0.29 -4.47
CA ARG A 225 -16.50 0.98 -3.75
C ARG A 225 -16.15 2.17 -4.63
N PHE A 226 -15.54 1.92 -5.79
CA PHE A 226 -15.07 2.95 -6.73
C PHE A 226 -15.95 3.03 -7.97
N ASP A 227 -15.84 4.15 -8.70
CA ASP A 227 -16.50 4.32 -10.00
C ASP A 227 -15.99 3.25 -11.00
N PRO A 228 -16.86 2.36 -11.50
CA PRO A 228 -16.46 1.29 -12.43
C PRO A 228 -15.90 1.84 -13.75
N ALA A 229 -16.28 3.05 -14.17
CA ALA A 229 -15.77 3.67 -15.39
C ALA A 229 -14.31 4.16 -15.23
N ARG A 230 -13.80 4.22 -14.00
CA ARG A 230 -12.45 4.69 -13.67
C ARG A 230 -11.61 3.65 -12.93
N THR A 231 -12.14 2.45 -12.77
CA THR A 231 -11.49 1.38 -12.02
C THR A 231 -11.10 0.23 -12.94
N THR A 232 -9.81 -0.10 -12.93
CA THR A 232 -9.28 -1.27 -13.63
C THR A 232 -8.84 -2.31 -12.59
N VAL A 233 -9.28 -3.55 -12.76
CA VAL A 233 -8.81 -4.69 -11.94
C VAL A 233 -7.96 -5.60 -12.80
N THR A 234 -6.74 -5.89 -12.34
CA THR A 234 -5.78 -6.74 -13.06
C THR A 234 -5.33 -7.88 -12.15
N ALA A 235 -5.45 -9.11 -12.62
CA ALA A 235 -4.86 -10.28 -11.98
C ALA A 235 -3.46 -10.52 -12.53
N ILE A 236 -2.50 -10.79 -11.65
CA ILE A 236 -1.13 -11.19 -12.00
C ILE A 236 -1.04 -12.70 -11.87
N GLU A 237 -0.89 -13.37 -12.99
CA GLU A 237 -0.78 -14.83 -13.04
C GLU A 237 0.44 -15.35 -12.29
N LYS A 238 0.29 -16.51 -11.67
CA LYS A 238 1.35 -17.18 -10.91
C LYS A 238 1.94 -16.26 -9.83
N SER A 239 1.09 -15.65 -9.04
CA SER A 239 1.49 -14.88 -7.87
C SER A 239 0.45 -14.93 -6.77
N GLY A 240 0.94 -14.94 -5.53
CA GLY A 240 0.15 -14.90 -4.30
C GLY A 240 -0.10 -13.47 -3.82
N HIS A 241 -0.04 -13.28 -2.49
CA HIS A 241 -0.37 -12.01 -1.84
C HIS A 241 0.68 -10.90 -2.05
N TRP A 242 1.91 -11.24 -2.49
CA TRP A 242 2.99 -10.29 -2.79
C TRP A 242 3.34 -10.25 -4.28
N PRO A 243 2.39 -9.92 -5.21
CA PRO A 243 2.68 -9.94 -6.65
C PRO A 243 3.84 -9.01 -7.03
N HIS A 244 4.06 -7.93 -6.30
CA HIS A 244 5.15 -6.98 -6.48
C HIS A 244 6.55 -7.55 -6.17
N LEU A 245 6.63 -8.67 -5.44
CA LEU A 245 7.86 -9.43 -5.22
C LEU A 245 7.96 -10.65 -6.15
N GLU A 246 6.83 -11.32 -6.39
CA GLU A 246 6.78 -12.57 -7.15
C GLU A 246 6.83 -12.33 -8.65
N ARG A 247 6.27 -11.22 -9.13
CA ARG A 247 6.16 -10.84 -10.55
C ARG A 247 6.36 -9.34 -10.75
N PRO A 248 7.49 -8.77 -10.32
CA PRO A 248 7.71 -7.32 -10.32
C PRO A 248 7.54 -6.68 -11.69
N SER A 249 8.05 -7.32 -12.76
CA SER A 249 7.91 -6.79 -14.12
C SER A 249 6.45 -6.75 -14.59
N ALA A 250 5.62 -7.73 -14.20
CA ALA A 250 4.19 -7.73 -14.57
C ALA A 250 3.42 -6.63 -13.82
N VAL A 251 3.73 -6.44 -12.54
CA VAL A 251 3.14 -5.35 -11.74
C VAL A 251 3.59 -3.99 -12.28
N ALA A 252 4.89 -3.81 -12.54
CA ALA A 252 5.42 -2.57 -13.12
C ALA A 252 4.80 -2.27 -14.49
N ALA A 253 4.60 -3.26 -15.35
CA ALA A 253 3.94 -3.09 -16.64
C ALA A 253 2.49 -2.62 -16.49
N ALA A 254 1.73 -3.17 -15.51
CA ALA A 254 0.38 -2.72 -15.22
C ALA A 254 0.36 -1.28 -14.70
N MET A 255 1.29 -0.93 -13.80
CA MET A 255 1.45 0.43 -13.28
C MET A 255 1.85 1.42 -14.38
N ASN A 256 2.85 1.11 -15.21
CA ASN A 256 3.28 1.96 -16.33
C ASN A 256 2.13 2.25 -17.30
N ARG A 257 1.35 1.24 -17.65
CA ARG A 257 0.15 1.40 -18.50
C ARG A 257 -0.88 2.32 -17.85
N PHE A 258 -1.20 2.07 -16.58
CA PHE A 258 -2.14 2.92 -15.84
C PHE A 258 -1.70 4.38 -15.79
N LEU A 259 -0.40 4.65 -15.52
CA LEU A 259 0.16 6.00 -15.49
C LEU A 259 0.05 6.66 -16.87
N ALA A 260 0.39 5.94 -17.94
CA ALA A 260 0.30 6.46 -19.31
C ALA A 260 -1.15 6.79 -19.71
N ASP A 261 -2.08 5.88 -19.45
CA ASP A 261 -3.50 6.02 -19.88
C ASP A 261 -4.23 7.13 -19.12
N ASN A 262 -3.89 7.36 -17.86
CA ASN A 262 -4.65 8.26 -16.99
C ASN A 262 -3.97 9.62 -16.75
N LEU A 263 -2.66 9.73 -16.94
CA LEU A 263 -1.92 10.95 -16.60
C LEU A 263 -1.38 11.71 -17.81
N ALA A 264 -1.24 11.07 -18.98
CA ALA A 264 -0.89 11.77 -20.23
C ALA A 264 -1.95 12.78 -20.66
N THR A 265 -3.23 12.49 -20.40
CA THR A 265 -4.37 13.32 -20.83
C THR A 265 -4.57 14.61 -20.03
N ARG A 266 -3.99 14.74 -18.83
CA ARG A 266 -4.15 15.97 -18.02
C ARG A 266 -3.21 17.11 -18.43
N ALA A 267 -2.13 16.82 -19.16
CA ALA A 267 -1.21 17.86 -19.65
C ALA A 267 -1.81 18.75 -20.76
N THR A 268 -2.81 18.24 -21.52
CA THR A 268 -3.43 18.96 -22.63
C THR A 268 -4.63 19.82 -22.24
N SER A 269 -5.28 19.57 -21.11
CA SER A 269 -6.47 20.34 -20.68
C SER A 269 -6.15 21.62 -19.88
N SER A 270 -4.92 21.80 -19.39
CA SER A 270 -4.53 23.01 -18.69
C SER A 270 -4.11 24.16 -19.61
N VAL A 271 -3.76 23.85 -20.87
CA VAL A 271 -3.37 24.87 -21.88
C VAL A 271 -4.59 25.53 -22.54
N ALA A 272 -5.76 24.92 -22.46
CA ALA A 272 -6.98 25.41 -23.12
C ALA A 272 -7.81 26.43 -22.31
N LYS A 273 -7.38 26.80 -21.08
CA LYS A 273 -8.11 27.76 -20.23
C LYS A 273 -7.50 29.14 -20.12
N ASN A 274 -6.40 29.41 -20.82
CA ASN A 274 -5.72 30.73 -20.85
C ASN A 274 -5.61 31.30 -22.28
N GLY A 275 -6.60 31.05 -23.15
CA GLY A 275 -6.75 31.67 -24.45
C GLY A 275 -7.99 32.56 -24.49
#